data_76bcdb4a4f9496de8b953a14d4189554
#
_entry.id   76bcdb4a4f9496de8b953a14d4189554
#
_cell.length_a   1.000
_cell.length_b   1.000
_cell.length_c   1.000
_cell.angle_alpha   90.00
_cell.angle_beta   90.00
_cell.angle_gamma   90.00
#
_symmetry.space_group_name_H-M   'P 1'
#
loop_
_entity.id
_entity.type
_entity.pdbx_description
1 polymer ?
#
loop_
_entity_poly.entity_id
_entity_poly.type
_entity_poly.pdbx_seq_one_letter_code
_entity_poly.pdbx_strand_id
1 'polypeptide(L)'
;NGERIFESPVVVGKSMSKTVVFSGNMSFVVFSPYWNVPPSILNNEILPGIKKDKNYLAKHNMEWYNGQVRQKPGRNNSLGKVKFIFPNSNNIYLHDSPVKNLYGRDSRAFSHGCVRVGKPRELALEVLKNDPEWTPENIDKAMNSGKEKWVALKDKIPVHIGYFTAWVNESGEVNFYEDIY
;
A
#
# COMPACT_ATOMS: atom_id res chain seq x y z
N ASN A 1 17.52 3.17 19.04
CA ASN A 1 18.06 2.04 19.82
C ASN A 1 18.28 0.78 18.97
N GLY A 2 17.83 0.73 17.69
CA GLY A 2 18.01 -0.43 16.80
C GLY A 2 17.08 -1.62 17.09
N GLU A 3 16.13 -1.49 18.01
CA GLU A 3 15.16 -2.54 18.31
C GLU A 3 14.11 -2.66 17.20
N ARG A 4 13.87 -3.89 16.71
CA ARG A 4 12.83 -4.18 15.75
C ARG A 4 11.48 -4.29 16.45
N ILE A 5 10.61 -3.30 16.25
CA ILE A 5 9.28 -3.21 16.86
C ILE A 5 8.16 -3.77 15.97
N PHE A 6 8.39 -3.89 14.67
CA PHE A 6 7.39 -4.36 13.70
C PHE A 6 8.06 -5.02 12.50
N GLU A 7 7.45 -6.09 11.99
CA GLU A 7 7.86 -6.77 10.78
C GLU A 7 6.64 -7.26 9.99
N SER A 8 6.68 -7.12 8.67
CA SER A 8 5.60 -7.54 7.79
C SER A 8 6.13 -7.99 6.43
N PRO A 9 5.63 -9.10 5.87
CA PRO A 9 5.89 -9.39 4.47
C PRO A 9 5.29 -8.29 3.58
N VAL A 10 5.95 -8.05 2.44
CA VAL A 10 5.49 -7.07 1.46
C VAL A 10 5.37 -7.68 0.07
N VAL A 11 4.53 -7.06 -0.77
CA VAL A 11 4.48 -7.31 -2.21
C VAL A 11 4.91 -6.03 -2.92
N VAL A 12 5.91 -6.15 -3.77
CA VAL A 12 6.57 -5.04 -4.48
C VAL A 12 6.26 -5.05 -5.98
N GLY A 13 6.76 -4.09 -6.73
CA GLY A 13 6.58 -3.95 -8.17
C GLY A 13 7.11 -5.14 -8.94
N LYS A 14 6.45 -5.51 -10.05
CA LYS A 14 6.96 -6.48 -11.02
C LYS A 14 8.10 -5.87 -11.86
N SER A 15 8.87 -6.69 -12.57
CA SER A 15 10.04 -6.25 -13.36
C SER A 15 9.75 -5.09 -14.32
N MET A 16 8.55 -5.02 -14.92
CA MET A 16 8.15 -3.92 -15.80
C MET A 16 7.72 -2.65 -15.07
N SER A 17 7.56 -2.70 -13.75
CA SER A 17 7.16 -1.57 -12.90
C SER A 17 7.81 -1.72 -11.52
N LYS A 18 9.13 -1.71 -11.50
CA LYS A 18 9.95 -1.91 -10.31
C LYS A 18 9.61 -0.91 -9.23
N THR A 19 9.64 -1.33 -7.97
CA THR A 19 9.65 -0.40 -6.84
C THR A 19 11.01 0.29 -6.80
N VAL A 20 11.04 1.61 -6.93
CA VAL A 20 12.30 2.39 -6.92
C VAL A 20 12.83 2.57 -5.49
N VAL A 21 14.15 2.67 -5.39
CA VAL A 21 14.87 2.95 -4.13
C VAL A 21 14.88 4.45 -3.87
N PHE A 22 14.36 4.87 -2.72
CA PHE A 22 14.36 6.27 -2.29
C PHE A 22 14.04 6.38 -0.79
N SER A 23 14.17 7.59 -0.25
CA SER A 23 13.79 7.90 1.12
C SER A 23 12.73 9.00 1.14
N GLY A 24 11.86 8.98 2.15
CA GLY A 24 10.82 9.98 2.36
C GLY A 24 10.37 10.01 3.81
N ASN A 25 9.41 10.88 4.12
CA ASN A 25 8.83 10.97 5.45
C ASN A 25 7.33 10.65 5.39
N MET A 26 6.90 9.55 6.02
CA MET A 26 5.48 9.23 6.17
C MET A 26 4.80 10.37 6.91
N SER A 27 3.80 10.95 6.28
CA SER A 27 3.11 12.16 6.76
C SER A 27 1.62 11.94 6.97
N PHE A 28 1.04 10.91 6.35
CA PHE A 28 -0.40 10.65 6.45
C PHE A 28 -0.71 9.16 6.50
N VAL A 29 -1.73 8.81 7.28
CA VAL A 29 -2.46 7.54 7.20
C VAL A 29 -3.85 7.84 6.63
N VAL A 30 -4.30 7.07 5.65
CA VAL A 30 -5.62 7.25 5.03
C VAL A 30 -6.41 5.96 5.17
N PHE A 31 -7.47 6.00 5.95
CA PHE A 31 -8.38 4.88 6.17
C PHE A 31 -9.51 4.87 5.14
N SER A 32 -9.97 3.66 4.80
CA SER A 32 -11.01 3.45 3.78
C SER A 32 -10.77 4.28 2.51
N PRO A 33 -9.59 4.16 1.86
CA PRO A 33 -9.17 5.08 0.81
C PRO A 33 -9.96 4.91 -0.48
N TYR A 34 -10.18 6.02 -1.20
CA TYR A 34 -10.38 5.94 -2.64
C TYR A 34 -9.07 5.57 -3.33
N TRP A 35 -9.17 4.77 -4.39
CA TRP A 35 -8.05 4.54 -5.29
C TRP A 35 -8.27 5.31 -6.59
N ASN A 36 -7.58 6.43 -6.75
CA ASN A 36 -7.51 7.15 -8.00
C ASN A 36 -6.65 6.33 -8.97
N VAL A 37 -7.25 5.90 -10.08
CA VAL A 37 -6.58 4.99 -11.03
C VAL A 37 -5.50 5.76 -11.80
N PRO A 38 -4.23 5.32 -11.75
CA PRO A 38 -3.17 5.94 -12.54
C PRO A 38 -3.45 5.87 -14.04
N PRO A 39 -3.01 6.87 -14.85
CA PRO A 39 -3.24 6.90 -16.29
C PRO A 39 -2.78 5.63 -17.03
N SER A 40 -1.65 5.05 -16.62
CA SER A 40 -1.14 3.81 -17.21
C SER A 40 -2.10 2.62 -17.01
N ILE A 41 -2.64 2.45 -15.80
CA ILE A 41 -3.62 1.39 -15.50
C ILE A 41 -4.96 1.70 -16.16
N LEU A 42 -5.39 2.97 -16.16
CA LEU A 42 -6.60 3.37 -16.87
C LEU A 42 -6.55 2.96 -18.34
N ASN A 43 -5.48 3.31 -19.03
CA ASN A 43 -5.35 3.04 -20.48
C ASN A 43 -5.15 1.55 -20.80
N ASN A 44 -4.35 0.84 -20.00
CA ASN A 44 -3.95 -0.52 -20.31
C ASN A 44 -4.91 -1.60 -19.80
N GLU A 45 -5.72 -1.28 -18.76
CA GLU A 45 -6.58 -2.26 -18.09
C GLU A 45 -8.05 -1.83 -18.07
N ILE A 46 -8.34 -0.60 -17.55
CA ILE A 46 -9.72 -0.20 -17.27
C ILE A 46 -10.50 0.15 -18.54
N LEU A 47 -9.93 0.97 -19.44
CA LEU A 47 -10.61 1.33 -20.69
C LEU A 47 -10.87 0.12 -21.60
N PRO A 48 -9.92 -0.83 -21.78
CA PRO A 48 -10.21 -2.09 -22.47
C PRO A 48 -11.32 -2.91 -21.78
N GLY A 49 -11.36 -2.91 -20.44
CA GLY A 49 -12.43 -3.57 -19.68
C GLY A 49 -13.80 -2.95 -19.94
N ILE A 50 -13.89 -1.62 -19.92
CA ILE A 50 -15.13 -0.87 -20.21
C ILE A 50 -15.62 -1.14 -21.65
N LYS A 51 -14.70 -1.23 -22.62
CA LYS A 51 -15.05 -1.56 -24.02
C LYS A 51 -15.68 -2.94 -24.16
N LYS A 52 -15.24 -3.92 -23.35
CA LYS A 52 -15.75 -5.29 -23.34
C LYS A 52 -17.05 -5.45 -22.54
N ASP A 53 -17.20 -4.70 -21.49
CA ASP A 53 -18.35 -4.79 -20.58
C ASP A 53 -18.77 -3.39 -20.10
N LYS A 54 -19.94 -2.93 -20.56
CA LYS A 54 -20.52 -1.62 -20.18
C LYS A 54 -20.73 -1.47 -18.66
N ASN A 55 -20.87 -2.57 -17.94
CA ASN A 55 -21.03 -2.61 -16.48
C ASN A 55 -19.70 -2.75 -15.73
N TYR A 56 -18.56 -2.68 -16.41
CA TYR A 56 -17.24 -2.89 -15.84
C TYR A 56 -17.00 -2.04 -14.58
N LEU A 57 -17.25 -0.74 -14.64
CA LEU A 57 -17.04 0.16 -13.51
C LEU A 57 -17.89 -0.25 -12.30
N ALA A 58 -19.18 -0.52 -12.51
CA ALA A 58 -20.08 -0.93 -11.44
C ALA A 58 -19.64 -2.25 -10.79
N LYS A 59 -19.28 -3.25 -11.60
CA LYS A 59 -18.79 -4.56 -11.12
C LYS A 59 -17.52 -4.46 -10.29
N HIS A 60 -16.67 -3.46 -10.57
CA HIS A 60 -15.41 -3.23 -9.87
C HIS A 60 -15.49 -2.13 -8.80
N ASN A 61 -16.71 -1.67 -8.45
CA ASN A 61 -16.94 -0.59 -7.48
C ASN A 61 -16.18 0.69 -7.85
N MET A 62 -16.16 1.02 -9.16
CA MET A 62 -15.49 2.20 -9.71
C MET A 62 -16.49 3.23 -10.21
N GLU A 63 -16.05 4.47 -10.35
CA GLU A 63 -16.83 5.57 -10.91
C GLU A 63 -15.95 6.58 -11.65
N TRP A 64 -16.55 7.33 -12.57
CA TRP A 64 -15.96 8.56 -13.07
C TRP A 64 -16.13 9.67 -12.03
N TYR A 65 -15.05 10.35 -11.73
CA TYR A 65 -15.03 11.48 -10.80
C TYR A 65 -14.05 12.55 -11.31
N ASN A 66 -14.54 13.76 -11.58
CA ASN A 66 -13.73 14.88 -12.10
C ASN A 66 -12.83 14.50 -13.29
N GLY A 67 -13.37 13.77 -14.27
CA GLY A 67 -12.63 13.37 -15.47
C GLY A 67 -11.64 12.20 -15.28
N GLN A 68 -11.59 11.60 -14.10
CA GLN A 68 -10.74 10.45 -13.79
C GLN A 68 -11.57 9.28 -13.30
N VAL A 69 -11.06 8.05 -13.45
CA VAL A 69 -11.66 6.87 -12.82
C VAL A 69 -11.07 6.70 -11.45
N ARG A 70 -11.94 6.46 -10.46
CA ARG A 70 -11.53 6.04 -9.11
C ARG A 70 -12.33 4.83 -8.64
N GLN A 71 -11.71 4.01 -7.81
CA GLN A 71 -12.39 2.93 -7.10
C GLN A 71 -12.81 3.41 -5.72
N LYS A 72 -14.07 3.12 -5.37
CA LYS A 72 -14.65 3.50 -4.08
C LYS A 72 -14.04 2.66 -2.94
N PRO A 73 -14.06 3.16 -1.69
CA PRO A 73 -13.77 2.35 -0.51
C PRO A 73 -14.62 1.09 -0.49
N GLY A 74 -14.07 0.00 0.05
CA GLY A 74 -14.81 -1.25 0.18
C GLY A 74 -13.90 -2.48 0.23
N ARG A 75 -14.50 -3.64 0.44
CA ARG A 75 -13.81 -4.91 0.63
C ARG A 75 -12.84 -5.27 -0.51
N ASN A 76 -13.20 -4.91 -1.73
CA ASN A 76 -12.44 -5.24 -2.94
C ASN A 76 -11.63 -4.06 -3.48
N ASN A 77 -11.48 -2.97 -2.70
CA ASN A 77 -10.64 -1.84 -3.11
C ASN A 77 -9.19 -2.30 -3.27
N SER A 78 -8.55 -1.92 -4.37
CA SER A 78 -7.17 -2.33 -4.69
C SER A 78 -6.13 -1.88 -3.66
N LEU A 79 -6.42 -0.79 -2.92
CA LEU A 79 -5.59 -0.29 -1.81
C LEU A 79 -5.99 -0.89 -0.45
N GLY A 80 -6.95 -1.83 -0.42
CA GLY A 80 -7.46 -2.38 0.82
C GLY A 80 -8.15 -1.34 1.70
N LYS A 81 -7.93 -1.40 3.01
CA LYS A 81 -8.61 -0.60 4.02
C LYS A 81 -7.80 0.59 4.54
N VAL A 82 -6.51 0.64 4.22
CA VAL A 82 -5.60 1.71 4.69
C VAL A 82 -4.41 1.89 3.74
N LYS A 83 -3.97 3.14 3.57
CA LYS A 83 -2.72 3.49 2.90
C LYS A 83 -1.92 4.47 3.75
N PHE A 84 -0.59 4.42 3.60
CA PHE A 84 0.38 5.23 4.33
C PHE A 84 1.16 6.05 3.31
N ILE A 85 1.08 7.37 3.42
CA ILE A 85 1.59 8.30 2.42
C ILE A 85 2.84 9.01 2.94
N PHE A 86 3.90 8.90 2.16
CA PHE A 86 5.11 9.71 2.26
C PHE A 86 5.30 10.43 0.93
N PRO A 87 5.03 11.74 0.86
CA PRO A 87 5.08 12.50 -0.39
C PRO A 87 6.41 12.32 -1.11
N ASN A 88 6.37 11.95 -2.39
CA ASN A 88 7.54 11.71 -3.23
C ASN A 88 7.19 11.86 -4.72
N SER A 89 8.19 12.09 -5.57
CA SER A 89 8.02 12.26 -7.03
C SER A 89 7.63 10.97 -7.77
N ASN A 90 7.79 9.81 -7.13
CA ASN A 90 7.52 8.50 -7.74
C ASN A 90 6.06 8.04 -7.52
N ASN A 91 5.28 8.79 -6.74
CA ASN A 91 3.89 8.42 -6.35
C ASN A 91 3.80 7.02 -5.71
N ILE A 92 4.85 6.60 -4.99
CA ILE A 92 4.89 5.33 -4.26
C ILE A 92 4.38 5.56 -2.84
N TYR A 93 3.59 4.62 -2.34
CA TYR A 93 3.09 4.58 -0.97
C TYR A 93 2.95 3.14 -0.48
N LEU A 94 2.87 2.95 0.84
CA LEU A 94 2.52 1.65 1.42
C LEU A 94 1.00 1.55 1.50
N HIS A 95 0.45 0.35 1.27
CA HIS A 95 -0.99 0.15 1.39
C HIS A 95 -1.37 -1.29 1.71
N ASP A 96 -2.59 -1.47 2.18
CA ASP A 96 -3.25 -2.76 2.32
C ASP A 96 -3.60 -3.35 0.94
N SER A 97 -4.04 -4.59 0.91
CA SER A 97 -4.51 -5.27 -0.31
C SER A 97 -5.57 -6.31 0.04
N PRO A 98 -6.63 -6.46 -0.77
CA PRO A 98 -7.59 -7.54 -0.61
C PRO A 98 -7.00 -8.91 -0.98
N VAL A 99 -5.90 -8.95 -1.74
CA VAL A 99 -5.27 -10.20 -2.24
C VAL A 99 -4.23 -10.68 -1.23
N LYS A 100 -4.69 -11.35 -0.18
CA LYS A 100 -3.84 -11.77 0.95
C LYS A 100 -2.94 -12.98 0.67
N ASN A 101 -3.33 -13.85 -0.27
CA ASN A 101 -2.57 -15.07 -0.61
C ASN A 101 -1.21 -14.80 -1.26
N LEU A 102 -0.95 -13.58 -1.72
CA LEU A 102 0.35 -13.21 -2.32
C LEU A 102 1.47 -13.12 -1.28
N TYR A 103 1.15 -12.86 -0.01
CA TYR A 103 2.16 -12.70 1.04
C TYR A 103 2.84 -14.01 1.45
N GLY A 104 2.21 -15.15 1.20
CA GLY A 104 2.78 -16.47 1.45
C GLY A 104 3.62 -17.03 0.29
N ARG A 105 3.85 -16.26 -0.77
CA ARG A 105 4.67 -16.70 -1.91
C ARG A 105 6.14 -16.36 -1.68
N ASP A 106 7.04 -17.17 -2.25
CA ASP A 106 8.48 -16.93 -2.23
C ASP A 106 8.81 -15.68 -3.05
N SER A 107 8.38 -15.61 -4.31
CA SER A 107 8.45 -14.39 -5.11
C SER A 107 7.21 -13.52 -4.89
N ARG A 108 7.43 -12.23 -4.57
CA ARG A 108 6.36 -11.26 -4.26
C ARG A 108 6.43 -9.98 -5.11
N ALA A 109 6.90 -10.07 -6.34
CA ALA A 109 7.00 -8.96 -7.30
C ALA A 109 5.77 -8.92 -8.23
N PHE A 110 4.64 -8.38 -7.74
CA PHE A 110 3.34 -8.39 -8.45
C PHE A 110 2.67 -7.02 -8.59
N SER A 111 3.13 -5.99 -7.89
CA SER A 111 2.47 -4.68 -7.91
C SER A 111 2.88 -3.83 -9.12
N HIS A 112 2.26 -2.66 -9.25
CA HIS A 112 2.61 -1.63 -10.24
C HIS A 112 3.61 -0.59 -9.67
N GLY A 113 4.41 -0.98 -8.66
CA GLY A 113 5.44 -0.13 -8.06
C GLY A 113 5.18 0.23 -6.58
N CYS A 114 3.93 0.39 -6.15
CA CYS A 114 3.60 0.60 -4.74
C CYS A 114 3.85 -0.67 -3.91
N VAL A 115 4.09 -0.49 -2.62
CA VAL A 115 4.40 -1.58 -1.69
C VAL A 115 3.14 -1.99 -0.94
N ARG A 116 2.69 -3.24 -1.14
CA ARG A 116 1.58 -3.82 -0.37
C ARG A 116 2.11 -4.39 0.94
N VAL A 117 1.47 -4.06 2.05
CA VAL A 117 1.87 -4.50 3.40
C VAL A 117 0.98 -5.65 3.86
N GLY A 118 1.58 -6.72 4.37
CA GLY A 118 0.87 -7.92 4.83
C GLY A 118 0.10 -7.70 6.13
N LYS A 119 0.65 -6.88 7.04
CA LYS A 119 0.08 -6.55 8.36
C LYS A 119 -0.26 -5.06 8.46
N PRO A 120 -1.20 -4.55 7.64
CA PRO A 120 -1.46 -3.10 7.55
C PRO A 120 -2.16 -2.52 8.80
N ARG A 121 -2.96 -3.34 9.51
CA ARG A 121 -3.61 -2.93 10.76
C ARG A 121 -2.55 -2.70 11.86
N GLU A 122 -1.65 -3.64 12.01
CA GLU A 122 -0.57 -3.58 12.99
C GLU A 122 0.37 -2.41 12.70
N LEU A 123 0.64 -2.14 11.42
CA LEU A 123 1.39 -0.95 11.03
C LEU A 123 0.66 0.35 11.40
N ALA A 124 -0.66 0.40 11.21
CA ALA A 124 -1.46 1.57 11.59
C ALA A 124 -1.44 1.79 13.12
N LEU A 125 -1.53 0.71 13.91
CA LEU A 125 -1.40 0.76 15.36
C LEU A 125 -0.04 1.33 15.78
N GLU A 126 1.04 0.86 15.17
CA GLU A 126 2.39 1.31 15.51
C GLU A 126 2.61 2.78 15.12
N VAL A 127 2.20 3.16 13.91
CA VAL A 127 2.35 4.53 13.39
C VAL A 127 1.56 5.56 14.20
N LEU A 128 0.41 5.17 14.75
CA LEU A 128 -0.51 6.06 15.48
C LEU A 128 -0.47 5.87 17.01
N LYS A 129 0.42 5.05 17.54
CA LYS A 129 0.46 4.68 18.98
C LYS A 129 0.56 5.86 19.93
N ASN A 130 1.16 6.97 19.50
CA ASN A 130 1.33 8.18 20.32
C ASN A 130 0.16 9.16 20.21
N ASP A 131 -0.87 8.82 19.41
CA ASP A 131 -2.07 9.66 19.28
C ASP A 131 -3.24 9.02 20.03
N PRO A 132 -3.69 9.60 21.16
CA PRO A 132 -4.73 9.01 22.00
C PRO A 132 -6.11 8.91 21.34
N GLU A 133 -6.35 9.63 20.24
CA GLU A 133 -7.57 9.48 19.42
C GLU A 133 -7.62 8.11 18.72
N TRP A 134 -6.44 7.53 18.40
CA TRP A 134 -6.32 6.34 17.56
C TRP A 134 -6.14 5.07 18.38
N THR A 135 -7.15 4.73 19.19
CA THR A 135 -7.22 3.42 19.86
C THR A 135 -7.38 2.29 18.82
N PRO A 136 -7.08 1.03 19.19
CA PRO A 136 -7.30 -0.12 18.31
C PRO A 136 -8.73 -0.16 17.74
N GLU A 137 -9.74 0.15 18.56
CA GLU A 137 -11.15 0.16 18.19
C GLU A 137 -11.44 1.27 17.16
N ASN A 138 -10.87 2.46 17.33
CA ASN A 138 -11.03 3.58 16.41
C ASN A 138 -10.36 3.31 15.06
N ILE A 139 -9.19 2.67 15.06
CA ILE A 139 -8.51 2.20 13.86
C ILE A 139 -9.38 1.18 13.11
N ASP A 140 -9.88 0.16 13.80
CA ASP A 140 -10.75 -0.85 13.21
C ASP A 140 -12.04 -0.24 12.64
N LYS A 141 -12.65 0.69 13.36
CA LYS A 141 -13.83 1.44 12.91
C LYS A 141 -13.52 2.25 11.65
N ALA A 142 -12.40 2.96 11.61
CA ALA A 142 -11.99 3.76 10.45
C ALA A 142 -11.66 2.89 9.22
N MET A 143 -10.96 1.77 9.41
CA MET A 143 -10.65 0.80 8.35
C MET A 143 -11.89 0.16 7.73
N ASN A 144 -13.00 0.07 8.47
CA ASN A 144 -14.23 -0.58 8.02
C ASN A 144 -15.39 0.41 7.76
N SER A 145 -15.15 1.71 7.88
CA SER A 145 -16.21 2.73 7.77
C SER A 145 -16.78 2.88 6.35
N GLY A 146 -16.02 2.51 5.32
CA GLY A 146 -16.37 2.80 3.93
C GLY A 146 -16.33 4.29 3.57
N LYS A 147 -15.85 5.14 4.49
CA LYS A 147 -15.68 6.59 4.29
C LYS A 147 -14.20 6.94 4.42
N GLU A 148 -13.64 7.57 3.40
CA GLU A 148 -12.23 7.97 3.43
C GLU A 148 -11.98 8.94 4.59
N LYS A 149 -10.98 8.64 5.40
CA LYS A 149 -10.51 9.50 6.50
C LYS A 149 -9.01 9.69 6.42
N TRP A 150 -8.57 10.93 6.25
CA TRP A 150 -7.18 11.34 6.27
C TRP A 150 -6.74 11.71 7.67
N VAL A 151 -5.58 11.20 8.07
CA VAL A 151 -4.96 11.46 9.38
C VAL A 151 -3.54 11.95 9.12
N ALA A 152 -3.28 13.21 9.46
CA ALA A 152 -1.94 13.75 9.44
C ALA A 152 -1.16 13.25 10.65
N LEU A 153 0.05 12.75 10.45
CA LEU A 153 0.93 12.35 11.55
C LEU A 153 1.51 13.61 12.23
N LYS A 154 1.42 13.66 13.55
CA LYS A 154 2.06 14.71 14.37
C LYS A 154 3.58 14.67 14.17
N ASP A 155 4.14 13.48 14.31
CA ASP A 155 5.55 13.21 14.08
C ASP A 155 5.71 12.41 12.80
N LYS A 156 6.43 12.96 11.82
CA LYS A 156 6.71 12.29 10.56
C LYS A 156 7.69 11.15 10.78
N ILE A 157 7.44 10.00 10.14
CA ILE A 157 8.26 8.80 10.29
C ILE A 157 9.14 8.65 9.05
N PRO A 158 10.48 8.61 9.20
CA PRO A 158 11.37 8.32 8.09
C PRO A 158 11.07 6.96 7.46
N VAL A 159 10.98 6.90 6.14
CA VAL A 159 10.76 5.68 5.36
C VAL A 159 11.90 5.57 4.35
N HIS A 160 12.57 4.43 4.35
CA HIS A 160 13.61 4.09 3.40
C HIS A 160 13.18 2.87 2.59
N ILE A 161 13.01 3.04 1.29
CA ILE A 161 12.82 1.93 0.36
C ILE A 161 14.19 1.51 -0.12
N GLY A 162 14.64 0.34 0.29
CA GLY A 162 15.92 -0.26 -0.10
C GLY A 162 15.71 -1.54 -0.90
N TYR A 163 16.73 -1.94 -1.63
CA TYR A 163 16.79 -3.21 -2.34
C TYR A 163 18.14 -3.88 -2.09
N PHE A 164 18.10 -5.06 -1.49
CA PHE A 164 19.31 -5.79 -1.09
C PHE A 164 19.16 -7.26 -1.47
N THR A 165 20.16 -7.80 -2.16
CA THR A 165 20.28 -9.24 -2.44
C THR A 165 21.21 -9.96 -1.45
N ALA A 166 21.83 -9.22 -0.54
CA ALA A 166 22.59 -9.74 0.59
C ALA A 166 22.26 -8.89 1.83
N TRP A 167 22.04 -9.55 2.95
CA TRP A 167 21.69 -8.89 4.21
C TRP A 167 22.29 -9.65 5.40
N VAL A 168 22.85 -8.92 6.35
CA VAL A 168 23.33 -9.46 7.62
C VAL A 168 22.16 -9.49 8.62
N ASN A 169 21.84 -10.66 9.14
CA ASN A 169 20.80 -10.81 10.16
C ASN A 169 21.31 -10.39 11.57
N GLU A 170 20.43 -10.46 12.58
CA GLU A 170 20.75 -10.08 13.96
C GLU A 170 21.82 -10.97 14.62
N SER A 171 21.99 -12.21 14.13
CA SER A 171 23.05 -13.13 14.59
C SER A 171 24.40 -12.91 13.91
N GLY A 172 24.49 -11.94 12.98
CA GLY A 172 25.72 -11.64 12.23
C GLY A 172 25.93 -12.52 11.01
N GLU A 173 24.96 -13.36 10.63
CA GLU A 173 25.05 -14.22 9.44
C GLU A 173 24.66 -13.44 8.18
N VAL A 174 25.41 -13.65 7.10
CA VAL A 174 25.10 -13.09 5.79
C VAL A 174 24.12 -13.99 5.06
N ASN A 175 22.94 -13.45 4.74
CA ASN A 175 21.93 -14.15 3.95
C ASN A 175 21.94 -13.58 2.53
N PHE A 176 21.92 -14.47 1.53
CA PHE A 176 21.78 -14.10 0.12
C PHE A 176 20.38 -14.42 -0.37
N TYR A 177 19.82 -13.53 -1.18
CA TYR A 177 18.48 -13.63 -1.72
C TYR A 177 18.53 -13.58 -3.25
N GLU A 178 17.58 -14.24 -3.89
CA GLU A 178 17.43 -14.15 -5.34
C GLU A 178 17.10 -12.72 -5.77
N ASP A 179 17.70 -12.30 -6.88
CA ASP A 179 17.35 -11.06 -7.54
C ASP A 179 15.96 -11.22 -8.20
N ILE A 180 14.99 -10.42 -7.76
CA ILE A 180 13.62 -10.45 -8.29
C ILE A 180 13.41 -9.47 -9.45
N TYR A 181 14.43 -8.73 -9.85
CA TYR A 181 14.42 -7.74 -10.91
C TYR A 181 15.43 -8.10 -12.00
#